data_33550cb0367ace6f64ba9a814e600c56
#
_entry.id   33550cb0367ace6f64ba9a814e600c56
#
_cell.length_a   1.000
_cell.length_b   1.000
_cell.length_c   1.000
_cell.angle_alpha   90.00
_cell.angle_beta   90.00
_cell.angle_gamma   90.00
#
_symmetry.space_group_name_H-M   'P 1'
#
loop_
_entity.id
_entity.type
_entity.pdbx_description
1 polymer ?
#
loop_
_entity_poly.entity_id
_entity_poly.type
_entity_poly.pdbx_seq_one_letter_code
_entity_poly.pdbx_strand_id
1 'polypeptide(L)'
;MKTIAIIGALEKEVREVASAVDGAVTTQEAGLTVLAGTYHGARLVATTAGMGTVNAAAAAQHLISTYHPEALIFSGIAGGLNPVLHIGDIVIGERLRYLDTDTALLAESAPGLEEYTSTSAFVDAAEALLTSRGYCNAAEHAAGPDSLQYLRGIIATGDRFVTGAEMRERAIEATHADCVEMEGAA
;
A
#
# COMPACT_ATOMS: atom_id res chain seq x y z
N MET A 1 17.98 -11.21 -13.31
CA MET A 1 17.84 -9.99 -12.48
C MET A 1 16.40 -9.99 -12.01
N LYS A 2 16.17 -9.87 -10.72
CA LYS A 2 14.81 -9.84 -10.14
C LYS A 2 14.11 -8.55 -10.56
N THR A 3 12.82 -8.65 -10.86
CA THR A 3 11.98 -7.49 -11.17
C THR A 3 11.04 -7.21 -10.00
N ILE A 4 10.98 -5.97 -9.55
CA ILE A 4 10.07 -5.50 -8.50
C ILE A 4 9.19 -4.41 -9.12
N ALA A 5 7.89 -4.54 -8.98
CA ALA A 5 6.93 -3.53 -9.40
C ALA A 5 6.50 -2.69 -8.21
N ILE A 6 6.37 -1.37 -8.44
CA ILE A 6 5.89 -0.41 -7.43
C ILE A 6 4.74 0.38 -8.03
N ILE A 7 3.64 0.48 -7.28
CA ILE A 7 2.46 1.25 -7.67
C ILE A 7 2.17 2.28 -6.59
N GLY A 8 1.92 3.50 -7.00
CA GLY A 8 1.29 4.53 -6.18
C GLY A 8 0.08 5.11 -6.90
N ALA A 9 -0.86 5.67 -6.19
CA ALA A 9 -2.03 6.32 -6.78
C ALA A 9 -1.68 7.69 -7.37
N LEU A 10 -0.79 8.42 -6.74
CA LEU A 10 -0.43 9.79 -7.09
C LEU A 10 1.05 9.89 -7.48
N GLU A 11 1.37 10.83 -8.37
CA GLU A 11 2.76 11.07 -8.81
C GLU A 11 3.72 11.32 -7.63
N LYS A 12 3.28 12.04 -6.61
CA LYS A 12 4.10 12.33 -5.43
C LYS A 12 4.49 11.09 -4.62
N GLU A 13 3.72 10.00 -4.73
CA GLU A 13 3.97 8.74 -4.03
C GLU A 13 5.05 7.90 -4.72
N VAL A 14 5.27 8.12 -6.02
CA VAL A 14 6.24 7.36 -6.83
C VAL A 14 7.48 8.18 -7.17
N ARG A 15 7.47 9.48 -6.94
CA ARG A 15 8.53 10.41 -7.33
C ARG A 15 9.90 10.04 -6.76
N GLU A 16 9.95 9.67 -5.49
CA GLU A 16 11.21 9.34 -4.82
C GLU A 16 11.81 8.04 -5.39
N VAL A 17 10.95 7.09 -5.78
CA VAL A 17 11.38 5.87 -6.47
C VAL A 17 12.04 6.24 -7.81
N ALA A 18 11.39 7.13 -8.56
CA ALA A 18 11.91 7.58 -9.85
C ALA A 18 13.29 8.26 -9.73
N SER A 19 13.52 9.02 -8.66
CA SER A 19 14.80 9.69 -8.42
C SER A 19 15.91 8.74 -7.94
N ALA A 20 15.56 7.59 -7.38
CA ALA A 20 16.52 6.62 -6.85
C ALA A 20 16.99 5.59 -7.88
N VAL A 21 16.34 5.50 -9.04
CA VAL A 21 16.58 4.46 -10.05
C VAL A 21 17.64 4.88 -11.04
N ASP A 22 18.66 4.06 -11.25
CA ASP A 22 19.71 4.26 -12.26
C ASP A 22 19.23 3.86 -13.66
N GLY A 23 19.58 4.67 -14.66
CA GLY A 23 19.25 4.40 -16.06
C GLY A 23 17.73 4.39 -16.32
N ALA A 24 17.00 5.24 -15.65
CA ALA A 24 15.54 5.31 -15.74
C ALA A 24 15.07 5.62 -17.17
N VAL A 25 14.18 4.80 -17.68
CA VAL A 25 13.47 4.99 -18.95
C VAL A 25 11.99 5.06 -18.67
N THR A 26 11.33 6.08 -19.21
CA THR A 26 9.88 6.26 -19.07
C THR A 26 9.18 5.92 -20.39
N THR A 27 8.15 5.11 -20.32
CA THR A 27 7.30 4.69 -21.45
C THR A 27 5.83 5.00 -21.16
N GLN A 28 5.05 5.10 -22.25
CA GLN A 28 3.58 5.21 -22.15
C GLN A 28 2.99 3.87 -22.58
N GLU A 29 2.29 3.21 -21.65
CA GLU A 29 1.79 1.85 -21.81
C GLU A 29 0.39 1.73 -21.24
N ALA A 30 -0.58 1.26 -22.04
CA ALA A 30 -1.97 1.08 -21.61
C ALA A 30 -2.59 2.30 -20.88
N GLY A 31 -2.16 3.51 -21.23
CA GLY A 31 -2.59 4.75 -20.57
C GLY A 31 -1.82 5.10 -19.29
N LEU A 32 -0.86 4.26 -18.89
CA LEU A 32 0.00 4.49 -17.74
C LEU A 32 1.34 5.09 -18.16
N THR A 33 1.91 5.92 -17.30
CA THR A 33 3.31 6.32 -17.39
C THR A 33 4.13 5.34 -16.56
N VAL A 34 4.89 4.48 -17.24
CA VAL A 34 5.71 3.44 -16.60
C VAL A 34 7.17 3.84 -16.64
N LEU A 35 7.81 3.84 -15.48
CA LEU A 35 9.25 4.08 -15.32
C LEU A 35 9.93 2.73 -15.04
N ALA A 36 10.99 2.42 -15.76
CA ALA A 36 11.81 1.24 -15.53
C ALA A 36 13.30 1.61 -15.43
N GLY A 37 14.02 0.95 -14.53
CA GLY A 37 15.47 1.12 -14.38
C GLY A 37 16.03 0.13 -13.37
N THR A 38 17.22 0.40 -12.82
CA THR A 38 17.90 -0.51 -11.89
C THR A 38 18.12 0.15 -10.52
N TYR A 39 18.00 -0.64 -9.47
CA TYR A 39 18.26 -0.23 -8.09
C TYR A 39 18.89 -1.39 -7.33
N HIS A 40 20.11 -1.22 -6.83
CA HIS A 40 20.86 -2.25 -6.11
C HIS A 40 20.86 -3.63 -6.78
N GLY A 41 20.98 -3.68 -8.12
CA GLY A 41 21.03 -4.93 -8.88
C GLY A 41 19.67 -5.59 -9.16
N ALA A 42 18.56 -4.99 -8.73
CA ALA A 42 17.21 -5.37 -9.12
C ALA A 42 16.70 -4.44 -10.23
N ARG A 43 15.81 -4.94 -11.09
CA ARG A 43 15.02 -4.12 -12.00
C ARG A 43 13.82 -3.57 -11.24
N LEU A 44 13.68 -2.26 -11.17
CA LEU A 44 12.45 -1.62 -10.67
C LEU A 44 11.59 -1.15 -11.84
N VAL A 45 10.30 -1.38 -11.70
CA VAL A 45 9.27 -0.88 -12.60
C VAL A 45 8.22 -0.17 -11.77
N ALA A 46 8.00 1.11 -11.99
CA ALA A 46 7.10 1.91 -11.19
C ALA A 46 6.06 2.63 -12.05
N THR A 47 4.84 2.77 -11.54
CA THR A 47 3.79 3.54 -12.21
C THR A 47 2.89 4.28 -11.23
N THR A 48 2.29 5.36 -11.72
CA THR A 48 1.18 6.06 -11.06
C THR A 48 -0.12 5.54 -11.65
N ALA A 49 -0.92 4.84 -10.83
CA ALA A 49 -2.14 4.20 -11.28
C ALA A 49 -3.33 5.17 -11.44
N GLY A 50 -3.35 6.25 -10.64
CA GLY A 50 -4.56 7.02 -10.37
C GLY A 50 -5.31 6.47 -9.16
N MET A 51 -6.24 7.25 -8.62
CA MET A 51 -7.01 6.87 -7.43
C MET A 51 -8.07 5.82 -7.73
N GLY A 52 -8.32 4.96 -6.75
CA GLY A 52 -9.42 4.00 -6.71
C GLY A 52 -9.07 2.60 -7.15
N THR A 53 -9.88 1.66 -6.69
CA THR A 53 -9.64 0.22 -6.84
C THR A 53 -9.54 -0.23 -8.29
N VAL A 54 -10.37 0.30 -9.19
CA VAL A 54 -10.35 -0.05 -10.62
C VAL A 54 -9.04 0.35 -11.28
N ASN A 55 -8.53 1.55 -11.00
CA ASN A 55 -7.25 2.01 -11.54
C ASN A 55 -6.08 1.19 -11.00
N ALA A 56 -6.09 0.89 -9.70
CA ALA A 56 -5.07 0.08 -9.05
C ALA A 56 -5.02 -1.33 -9.64
N ALA A 57 -6.16 -2.00 -9.76
CA ALA A 57 -6.27 -3.34 -10.36
C ALA A 57 -5.78 -3.37 -11.81
N ALA A 58 -6.19 -2.38 -12.63
CA ALA A 58 -5.76 -2.29 -14.02
C ALA A 58 -4.24 -2.09 -14.14
N ALA A 59 -3.65 -1.21 -13.32
CA ALA A 59 -2.22 -0.97 -13.28
C ALA A 59 -1.44 -2.21 -12.80
N ALA A 60 -1.90 -2.85 -11.73
CA ALA A 60 -1.30 -4.07 -11.21
C ALA A 60 -1.30 -5.18 -12.26
N GLN A 61 -2.45 -5.44 -12.91
CA GLN A 61 -2.56 -6.46 -13.95
C GLN A 61 -1.66 -6.15 -15.15
N HIS A 62 -1.58 -4.89 -15.57
CA HIS A 62 -0.68 -4.49 -16.66
C HIS A 62 0.79 -4.77 -16.31
N LEU A 63 1.25 -4.35 -15.12
CA LEU A 63 2.62 -4.59 -14.69
C LEU A 63 2.94 -6.08 -14.55
N ILE A 64 2.02 -6.86 -13.99
CA ILE A 64 2.17 -8.33 -13.84
C ILE A 64 2.32 -8.98 -15.21
N SER A 65 1.42 -8.66 -16.16
CA SER A 65 1.41 -9.29 -17.48
C SER A 65 2.58 -8.87 -18.38
N THR A 66 3.08 -7.66 -18.22
CA THR A 66 4.13 -7.09 -19.09
C THR A 66 5.52 -7.36 -18.54
N TYR A 67 5.71 -7.23 -17.24
CA TYR A 67 7.04 -7.24 -16.62
C TYR A 67 7.34 -8.49 -15.78
N HIS A 68 6.32 -9.31 -15.49
CA HIS A 68 6.43 -10.54 -14.69
C HIS A 68 7.21 -10.33 -13.39
N PRO A 69 6.85 -9.36 -12.55
CA PRO A 69 7.60 -9.05 -11.35
C PRO A 69 7.54 -10.18 -10.33
N GLU A 70 8.63 -10.39 -9.58
CA GLU A 70 8.67 -11.33 -8.44
C GLU A 70 7.97 -10.75 -7.20
N ALA A 71 7.83 -9.43 -7.15
CA ALA A 71 7.12 -8.71 -6.09
C ALA A 71 6.42 -7.48 -6.66
N LEU A 72 5.23 -7.19 -6.12
CA LEU A 72 4.50 -5.96 -6.34
C LEU A 72 4.31 -5.28 -4.99
N ILE A 73 4.66 -4.00 -4.92
CA ILE A 73 4.54 -3.17 -3.71
C ILE A 73 3.61 -2.00 -4.05
N PHE A 74 2.57 -1.83 -3.26
CA PHE A 74 1.78 -0.62 -3.24
C PHE A 74 2.34 0.32 -2.17
N SER A 75 2.54 1.59 -2.52
CA SER A 75 3.05 2.61 -1.59
C SER A 75 2.28 3.91 -1.78
N GLY A 76 1.69 4.42 -0.72
CA GLY A 76 0.87 5.62 -0.81
C GLY A 76 0.55 6.24 0.53
N ILE A 77 -0.34 7.21 0.51
CA ILE A 77 -0.82 7.95 1.68
C ILE A 77 -2.14 7.33 2.15
N ALA A 78 -2.32 7.21 3.46
CA ALA A 78 -3.55 6.69 4.06
C ALA A 78 -4.07 7.61 5.16
N GLY A 79 -5.37 7.56 5.42
CA GLY A 79 -6.00 8.18 6.58
C GLY A 79 -5.88 7.27 7.80
N GLY A 80 -5.22 7.73 8.87
CA GLY A 80 -5.12 6.97 10.11
C GLY A 80 -6.49 6.76 10.76
N LEU A 81 -6.82 5.54 11.16
CA LEU A 81 -8.03 5.17 11.91
C LEU A 81 -7.70 4.84 13.37
N ASN A 82 -6.61 4.12 13.59
CA ASN A 82 -6.12 3.78 14.93
C ASN A 82 -5.64 5.04 15.66
N PRO A 83 -6.13 5.30 16.89
CA PRO A 83 -5.80 6.51 17.65
C PRO A 83 -4.32 6.61 18.08
N VAL A 84 -3.55 5.52 18.01
CA VAL A 84 -2.11 5.56 18.29
C VAL A 84 -1.29 6.18 17.17
N LEU A 85 -1.88 6.32 15.96
CA LEU A 85 -1.19 6.83 14.78
C LEU A 85 -1.26 8.35 14.70
N HIS A 86 -0.14 8.96 14.32
CA HIS A 86 0.01 10.38 14.06
C HIS A 86 0.34 10.64 12.58
N ILE A 87 0.26 11.88 12.17
CA ILE A 87 0.66 12.27 10.81
C ILE A 87 2.16 12.03 10.62
N GLY A 88 2.51 11.27 9.60
CA GLY A 88 3.91 10.90 9.29
C GLY A 88 4.29 9.49 9.75
N ASP A 89 3.43 8.81 10.53
CA ASP A 89 3.63 7.42 10.89
C ASP A 89 3.45 6.50 9.69
N ILE A 90 4.05 5.32 9.73
CA ILE A 90 4.02 4.34 8.65
C ILE A 90 3.18 3.13 9.09
N VAL A 91 2.19 2.76 8.27
CA VAL A 91 1.48 1.50 8.44
C VAL A 91 2.02 0.48 7.42
N ILE A 92 2.57 -0.62 7.92
CA ILE A 92 2.93 -1.78 7.10
C ILE A 92 1.67 -2.65 7.00
N GLY A 93 1.07 -2.69 5.82
CA GLY A 93 -0.13 -3.49 5.58
C GLY A 93 0.17 -4.98 5.67
N GLU A 94 -0.15 -5.59 6.80
CA GLU A 94 -0.06 -7.04 6.98
C GLU A 94 -1.29 -7.73 6.40
N ARG A 95 -2.45 -7.11 6.57
CA ARG A 95 -3.73 -7.54 6.00
C ARG A 95 -4.45 -6.37 5.36
N LEU A 96 -5.22 -6.65 4.32
CA LEU A 96 -6.02 -5.66 3.61
C LEU A 96 -7.46 -6.15 3.51
N ARG A 97 -8.43 -5.26 3.68
CA ARG A 97 -9.86 -5.55 3.65
C ARG A 97 -10.60 -4.52 2.81
N TYR A 98 -11.58 -4.95 2.05
CA TYR A 98 -12.48 -4.01 1.41
C TYR A 98 -13.41 -3.33 2.42
N LEU A 99 -13.59 -2.01 2.25
CA LEU A 99 -14.50 -1.18 3.06
C LEU A 99 -15.93 -1.17 2.51
N ASP A 100 -16.08 -1.10 1.21
CA ASP A 100 -17.36 -0.84 0.51
C ASP A 100 -17.93 -2.08 -0.16
N THR A 101 -17.35 -3.23 0.04
CA THR A 101 -17.82 -4.50 -0.53
C THR A 101 -18.53 -5.31 0.54
N ASP A 102 -19.59 -6.01 0.16
CA ASP A 102 -20.25 -6.98 1.03
C ASP A 102 -19.33 -8.20 1.21
N THR A 103 -18.53 -8.17 2.27
CA THR A 103 -17.55 -9.22 2.58
C THR A 103 -18.20 -10.55 2.93
N ALA A 104 -19.44 -10.55 3.43
CA ALA A 104 -20.18 -11.79 3.70
C ALA A 104 -20.58 -12.48 2.40
N LEU A 105 -21.02 -11.69 1.41
CA LEU A 105 -21.31 -12.21 0.07
C LEU A 105 -20.05 -12.68 -0.64
N LEU A 106 -18.92 -11.99 -0.46
CA LEU A 106 -17.63 -12.44 -0.98
C LEU A 106 -17.21 -13.76 -0.36
N ALA A 107 -17.29 -13.90 0.96
CA ALA A 107 -16.93 -15.14 1.65
C ALA A 107 -17.80 -16.34 1.20
N GLU A 108 -19.07 -16.09 0.86
CA GLU A 108 -19.97 -17.13 0.33
C GLU A 108 -19.64 -17.52 -1.11
N SER A 109 -19.40 -16.53 -1.99
CA SER A 109 -19.21 -16.74 -3.43
C SER A 109 -17.77 -17.08 -3.81
N ALA A 110 -16.79 -16.54 -3.09
CA ALA A 110 -15.36 -16.71 -3.32
C ALA A 110 -14.60 -16.69 -1.99
N PRO A 111 -14.66 -17.76 -1.20
CA PRO A 111 -14.02 -17.82 0.13
C PRO A 111 -12.52 -17.51 0.06
N GLY A 112 -12.06 -16.65 0.99
CA GLY A 112 -10.68 -16.18 1.07
C GLY A 112 -10.40 -14.87 0.34
N LEU A 113 -11.39 -14.30 -0.36
CA LEU A 113 -11.26 -12.97 -0.99
C LEU A 113 -11.84 -11.83 -0.14
N GLU A 114 -12.33 -12.13 1.05
CA GLU A 114 -12.78 -11.15 2.03
C GLU A 114 -11.63 -10.43 2.75
N GLU A 115 -10.45 -11.06 2.77
CA GLU A 115 -9.22 -10.49 3.33
C GLU A 115 -8.01 -10.93 2.52
N TYR A 116 -7.09 -10.01 2.26
CA TYR A 116 -5.80 -10.30 1.62
C TYR A 116 -4.68 -10.19 2.65
N THR A 117 -3.70 -11.09 2.54
CA THR A 117 -2.52 -11.10 3.40
C THR A 117 -1.28 -10.77 2.59
N SER A 118 -0.51 -9.79 3.05
CA SER A 118 0.78 -9.46 2.45
C SER A 118 1.79 -10.58 2.66
N THR A 119 2.76 -10.69 1.75
CA THR A 119 3.86 -11.65 1.89
C THR A 119 4.67 -11.34 3.14
N SER A 120 4.69 -12.26 4.11
CA SER A 120 5.30 -12.04 5.43
C SER A 120 6.77 -11.62 5.35
N ALA A 121 7.54 -12.19 4.42
CA ALA A 121 8.94 -11.82 4.24
C ALA A 121 9.14 -10.33 3.88
N PHE A 122 8.19 -9.71 3.16
CA PHE A 122 8.25 -8.27 2.84
C PHE A 122 7.81 -7.42 4.02
N VAL A 123 6.81 -7.86 4.78
CA VAL A 123 6.37 -7.21 6.02
C VAL A 123 7.51 -7.19 7.03
N ASP A 124 8.18 -8.33 7.25
CA ASP A 124 9.30 -8.45 8.18
C ASP A 124 10.52 -7.61 7.72
N ALA A 125 10.79 -7.58 6.41
CA ALA A 125 11.87 -6.76 5.87
C ALA A 125 11.59 -5.24 6.03
N ALA A 126 10.35 -4.82 5.83
CA ALA A 126 9.94 -3.42 6.04
C ALA A 126 10.08 -3.03 7.52
N GLU A 127 9.60 -3.86 8.43
CA GLU A 127 9.74 -3.68 9.87
C GLU A 127 11.21 -3.57 10.30
N ALA A 128 12.05 -4.52 9.87
CA ALA A 128 13.48 -4.50 10.19
C ALA A 128 14.17 -3.23 9.66
N LEU A 129 13.81 -2.79 8.45
CA LEU A 129 14.33 -1.56 7.87
C LEU A 129 13.92 -0.33 8.70
N LEU A 130 12.64 -0.19 9.05
CA LEU A 130 12.13 0.95 9.82
C LEU A 130 12.78 0.98 11.21
N THR A 131 12.88 -0.15 11.89
CA THR A 131 13.57 -0.27 13.17
C THR A 131 15.03 0.18 13.05
N SER A 132 15.75 -0.24 12.00
CA SER A 132 17.14 0.17 11.75
C SER A 132 17.29 1.67 11.46
N ARG A 133 16.22 2.32 11.04
CA ARG A 133 16.14 3.77 10.80
C ARG A 133 15.66 4.57 12.01
N GLY A 134 15.45 3.91 13.16
CA GLY A 134 15.04 4.55 14.39
C GLY A 134 13.54 4.74 14.58
N TYR A 135 12.72 4.11 13.74
CA TYR A 135 11.28 4.06 13.96
C TYR A 135 10.95 3.11 15.11
N CYS A 136 10.00 3.48 15.95
CA CYS A 136 9.48 2.65 17.04
C CYS A 136 8.18 1.96 16.62
N ASN A 137 7.97 0.75 17.13
CA ASN A 137 6.70 0.05 16.94
C ASN A 137 5.61 0.68 17.82
N ALA A 138 4.59 1.27 17.21
CA ALA A 138 3.51 1.95 17.91
C ALA A 138 2.63 1.00 18.77
N ALA A 139 2.64 -0.31 18.49
CA ALA A 139 1.94 -1.30 19.29
C ALA A 139 2.64 -1.59 20.62
N GLU A 140 3.95 -1.39 20.71
CA GLU A 140 4.75 -1.71 21.90
C GLU A 140 5.00 -0.51 22.78
N HIS A 141 5.03 0.68 22.21
CA HIS A 141 5.40 1.92 22.93
C HIS A 141 4.46 3.06 22.52
N ALA A 142 3.82 3.68 23.50
CA ALA A 142 3.18 4.96 23.28
C ALA A 142 4.29 6.01 23.08
N ALA A 143 4.63 6.25 21.84
CA ALA A 143 5.65 7.24 21.52
C ALA A 143 5.05 8.67 21.58
N GLY A 144 5.90 9.66 21.85
CA GLY A 144 5.46 11.05 21.83
C GLY A 144 5.18 11.55 20.40
N PRO A 145 4.50 12.68 20.25
CA PRO A 145 4.06 13.22 18.96
C PRO A 145 5.19 13.53 17.97
N ASP A 146 6.42 13.62 18.43
CA ASP A 146 7.61 13.90 17.61
C ASP A 146 8.42 12.64 17.28
N SER A 147 7.94 11.46 17.67
CA SER A 147 8.64 10.20 17.44
C SER A 147 8.23 9.61 16.10
N LEU A 148 9.20 9.10 15.33
CA LEU A 148 8.92 8.31 14.13
C LEU A 148 8.41 6.94 14.53
N GLN A 149 7.24 6.56 14.07
CA GLN A 149 6.60 5.29 14.41
C GLN A 149 6.19 4.50 13.17
N TYR A 150 6.09 3.19 13.35
CA TYR A 150 5.40 2.32 12.43
C TYR A 150 4.43 1.40 13.18
N LEU A 151 3.45 0.88 12.46
CA LEU A 151 2.51 -0.13 12.92
C LEU A 151 2.37 -1.22 11.86
N ARG A 152 2.50 -2.49 12.24
CA ARG A 152 2.01 -3.61 11.42
C ARG A 152 0.51 -3.69 11.63
N GLY A 153 -0.26 -3.54 10.59
CA GLY A 153 -1.69 -3.36 10.76
C GLY A 153 -2.55 -3.79 9.60
N ILE A 154 -3.83 -3.54 9.76
CA ILE A 154 -4.86 -3.78 8.76
C ILE A 154 -5.11 -2.48 8.01
N ILE A 155 -5.12 -2.56 6.69
CA ILE A 155 -5.47 -1.45 5.81
C ILE A 155 -6.88 -1.70 5.25
N ALA A 156 -7.76 -0.72 5.36
CA ALA A 156 -9.05 -0.75 4.69
C ALA A 156 -8.96 -0.06 3.34
N THR A 157 -9.48 -0.69 2.30
CA THR A 157 -9.52 -0.16 0.94
C THR A 157 -10.95 0.08 0.48
N GLY A 158 -11.24 1.28 -0.01
CA GLY A 158 -12.57 1.59 -0.57
C GLY A 158 -12.56 2.79 -1.50
N ASP A 159 -13.54 2.85 -2.42
CA ASP A 159 -13.63 3.92 -3.42
C ASP A 159 -14.27 5.21 -2.87
N ARG A 160 -14.40 5.32 -1.54
CA ARG A 160 -14.88 6.53 -0.87
C ARG A 160 -13.79 7.19 -0.05
N PHE A 161 -13.66 8.50 -0.22
CA PHE A 161 -12.76 9.28 0.64
C PHE A 161 -13.35 9.41 2.05
N VAL A 162 -12.76 8.71 3.02
CA VAL A 162 -13.24 8.66 4.40
C VAL A 162 -12.89 9.96 5.12
N THR A 163 -13.91 10.76 5.46
CA THR A 163 -13.76 12.03 6.18
C THR A 163 -14.76 12.15 7.34
N GLY A 164 -14.37 12.92 8.36
CA GLY A 164 -15.23 13.14 9.54
C GLY A 164 -15.37 11.92 10.45
N ALA A 165 -15.93 12.14 11.63
CA ALA A 165 -15.97 11.13 12.69
C ALA A 165 -16.85 9.94 12.30
N GLU A 166 -18.06 10.19 11.78
CA GLU A 166 -19.03 9.15 11.46
C GLU A 166 -18.50 8.14 10.41
N MET A 167 -17.87 8.63 9.32
CA MET A 167 -17.30 7.73 8.32
C MET A 167 -16.11 6.93 8.87
N ARG A 168 -15.31 7.56 9.73
CA ARG A 168 -14.19 6.88 10.40
C ARG A 168 -14.68 5.77 11.33
N GLU A 169 -15.68 6.04 12.16
CA GLU A 169 -16.27 5.04 13.04
C GLU A 169 -16.82 3.86 12.25
N ARG A 170 -17.58 4.12 11.19
CA ARG A 170 -18.10 3.06 10.30
C ARG A 170 -16.98 2.24 9.64
N ALA A 171 -15.90 2.87 9.23
CA ALA A 171 -14.77 2.16 8.64
C ALA A 171 -14.09 1.25 9.67
N ILE A 172 -13.92 1.72 10.90
CA ILE A 172 -13.36 0.93 12.00
C ILE A 172 -14.28 -0.25 12.34
N GLU A 173 -15.57 -0.01 12.49
CA GLU A 173 -16.55 -1.06 12.81
C GLU A 173 -16.62 -2.14 11.74
N ALA A 174 -16.57 -1.75 10.46
CA ALA A 174 -16.68 -2.68 9.35
C ALA A 174 -15.41 -3.50 9.10
N THR A 175 -14.24 -2.91 9.34
CA THR A 175 -12.98 -3.51 8.90
C THR A 175 -11.99 -3.79 10.02
N HIS A 176 -12.15 -3.17 11.19
CA HIS A 176 -11.15 -3.14 12.27
C HIS A 176 -9.77 -2.68 11.80
N ALA A 177 -9.72 -1.81 10.79
CA ALA A 177 -8.49 -1.37 10.17
C ALA A 177 -7.80 -0.25 10.97
N ASP A 178 -6.49 -0.17 10.83
CA ASP A 178 -5.63 0.84 11.44
C ASP A 178 -5.52 2.10 10.58
N CYS A 179 -5.67 1.96 9.27
CA CYS A 179 -5.75 3.08 8.34
C CYS A 179 -6.65 2.73 7.14
N VAL A 180 -7.00 3.74 6.35
CA VAL A 180 -7.86 3.61 5.17
C VAL A 180 -7.25 4.34 3.97
N GLU A 181 -7.33 3.71 2.82
CA GLU A 181 -6.88 4.23 1.52
C GLU A 181 -7.83 3.73 0.41
N MET A 182 -7.45 3.82 -0.87
CA MET A 182 -8.38 3.57 -1.97
C MET A 182 -7.90 2.52 -2.99
N GLU A 183 -6.81 1.80 -2.75
CA GLU A 183 -6.13 0.99 -3.78
C GLU A 183 -5.62 -0.38 -3.33
N GLY A 184 -5.13 -0.51 -2.12
CA GLY A 184 -4.24 -1.58 -1.70
C GLY A 184 -4.83 -3.00 -1.74
N ALA A 185 -6.14 -3.18 -1.62
CA ALA A 185 -6.80 -4.49 -1.70
C ALA A 185 -7.27 -4.86 -3.13
N ALA A 186 -7.00 -4.00 -4.14
CA ALA A 186 -7.48 -4.16 -5.50
C ALA A 186 -6.63 -5.08 -6.37
#